data_123db820b4d6076b2b82006da99c7880
#
_entry.id   123db820b4d6076b2b82006da99c7880
#
_cell.length_a   1.000
_cell.length_b   1.000
_cell.length_c   1.000
_cell.angle_alpha   90.00
_cell.angle_beta   90.00
_cell.angle_gamma   90.00
#
_symmetry.space_group_name_H-M   'P 1'
#
loop_
_entity.id
_entity.type
_entity.pdbx_description
1 polymer ?
#
loop_
_entity_poly.entity_id
_entity_poly.type
_entity_poly.pdbx_seq_one_letter_code
_entity_poly.pdbx_strand_id
1 'polypeptide(L)'
;FLNFPQITLWQRPMVSIKVGGQIKEALLDTGADDTVLEEIKLPGNWKPKMIGGIGGFIKVRQYDEITIEICGKKAIGTVLVGPTPVNIIGRNLLTQLGCTLNFPISPIETLP
;
A
#
# COMPACT_ATOMS: atom_id res chain seq x y z
N PHE A 1 20.31 2.10 18.12
CA PHE A 1 20.50 2.85 16.91
C PHE A 1 19.51 2.44 15.85
N LEU A 2 18.79 3.37 15.31
CA LEU A 2 17.69 3.08 14.41
C LEU A 2 18.16 3.02 12.96
N ASN A 3 17.84 1.91 12.31
CA ASN A 3 18.05 1.76 10.89
C ASN A 3 16.68 1.82 10.20
N PHE A 4 16.49 2.87 9.44
CA PHE A 4 15.29 3.00 8.62
C PHE A 4 15.64 2.53 7.22
N PRO A 5 14.88 1.58 6.68
CA PRO A 5 15.13 1.18 5.30
C PRO A 5 14.90 2.36 4.37
N GLN A 6 15.76 2.48 3.39
CA GLN A 6 15.62 3.50 2.38
C GLN A 6 15.38 2.82 1.03
N ILE A 7 14.29 3.21 0.39
CA ILE A 7 13.93 2.68 -0.92
C ILE A 7 14.03 3.81 -1.92
N THR A 8 14.95 3.67 -2.87
CA THR A 8 15.09 4.65 -3.94
C THR A 8 14.00 4.43 -4.98
N LEU A 9 13.79 5.40 -5.84
CA LEU A 9 12.69 5.35 -6.80
C LEU A 9 13.15 5.28 -8.25
N TRP A 10 14.39 4.85 -8.47
CA TRP A 10 14.85 4.56 -9.83
C TRP A 10 14.11 3.40 -10.45
N GLN A 11 13.57 2.52 -9.61
CA GLN A 11 12.75 1.39 -10.00
C GLN A 11 11.44 1.44 -9.22
N ARG A 12 10.49 0.62 -9.61
CA ARG A 12 9.22 0.52 -8.89
C ARG A 12 9.49 0.09 -7.44
N PRO A 13 8.91 0.75 -6.45
CA PRO A 13 9.11 0.37 -5.05
C PRO A 13 8.28 -0.87 -4.69
N MET A 14 8.75 -2.03 -5.14
CA MET A 14 8.11 -3.31 -4.86
C MET A 14 8.68 -3.89 -3.58
N VAL A 15 7.82 -4.39 -2.72
CA VAL A 15 8.22 -5.02 -1.47
C VAL A 15 7.48 -6.32 -1.28
N SER A 16 8.06 -7.21 -0.47
CA SER A 16 7.36 -8.44 -0.07
C SER A 16 6.44 -8.13 1.08
N ILE A 17 5.23 -8.65 1.00
CA ILE A 17 4.22 -8.52 2.06
C ILE A 17 3.77 -9.89 2.50
N LYS A 18 3.31 -9.98 3.73
CA LYS A 18 2.75 -11.21 4.28
C LYS A 18 1.31 -10.94 4.65
N VAL A 19 0.40 -11.65 4.01
CA VAL A 19 -1.03 -11.45 4.18
C VAL A 19 -1.76 -12.76 4.00
N GLY A 20 -2.70 -13.05 4.91
CA GLY A 20 -3.49 -14.29 4.85
C GLY A 20 -2.62 -15.54 4.83
N GLY A 21 -1.47 -15.51 5.50
CA GLY A 21 -0.54 -16.65 5.51
C GLY A 21 0.26 -16.84 4.23
N GLN A 22 0.18 -15.89 3.30
CA GLN A 22 0.90 -15.96 2.03
C GLN A 22 1.87 -14.79 1.87
N ILE A 23 2.93 -15.04 1.13
CA ILE A 23 3.90 -13.99 0.79
C ILE A 23 3.62 -13.55 -0.64
N LYS A 24 3.43 -12.25 -0.82
CA LYS A 24 3.15 -11.62 -2.10
C LYS A 24 4.07 -10.44 -2.31
N GLU A 25 4.23 -10.02 -3.54
CA GLU A 25 4.92 -8.76 -3.82
C GLU A 25 3.88 -7.68 -4.09
N ALA A 26 4.15 -6.48 -3.62
CA ALA A 26 3.23 -5.36 -3.79
C ALA A 26 4.00 -4.06 -4.02
N LEU A 27 3.35 -3.16 -4.73
CA LEU A 27 3.89 -1.84 -5.02
C LEU A 27 3.47 -0.87 -3.92
N LEU A 28 4.43 -0.15 -3.35
CA LEU A 28 4.13 0.94 -2.43
C LEU A 28 3.65 2.13 -3.26
N ASP A 29 2.37 2.45 -3.15
CA ASP A 29 1.74 3.43 -4.03
C ASP A 29 1.18 4.60 -3.22
N THR A 30 1.94 5.68 -3.14
CA THR A 30 1.54 6.88 -2.40
C THR A 30 0.38 7.60 -3.06
N GLY A 31 0.12 7.34 -4.33
CA GLY A 31 -1.00 7.92 -5.06
C GLY A 31 -2.30 7.16 -4.90
N ALA A 32 -2.29 6.01 -4.25
CA ALA A 32 -3.49 5.21 -4.03
C ALA A 32 -4.03 5.42 -2.63
N ASP A 33 -5.32 5.66 -2.51
CA ASP A 33 -5.96 5.80 -1.20
C ASP A 33 -6.05 4.45 -0.49
N ASP A 34 -6.35 3.41 -1.25
CA ASP A 34 -6.67 2.08 -0.75
C ASP A 34 -5.64 1.04 -1.15
N THR A 35 -5.62 -0.05 -0.40
CA THR A 35 -4.78 -1.21 -0.68
C THR A 35 -5.62 -2.21 -1.47
N VAL A 36 -5.10 -2.65 -2.62
CA VAL A 36 -5.81 -3.56 -3.52
C VAL A 36 -4.89 -4.71 -3.86
N LEU A 37 -5.34 -5.92 -3.58
CA LEU A 37 -4.60 -7.13 -3.88
C LEU A 37 -5.34 -7.94 -4.94
N GLU A 38 -4.59 -8.60 -5.80
CA GLU A 38 -5.18 -9.55 -6.73
C GLU A 38 -5.72 -10.75 -5.96
N GLU A 39 -6.44 -11.62 -6.64
CA GLU A 39 -7.19 -12.68 -5.99
C GLU A 39 -6.40 -13.42 -4.93
N ILE A 40 -6.88 -13.34 -3.70
CA ILE A 40 -6.30 -13.98 -2.53
C ILE A 40 -7.46 -14.36 -1.60
N LYS A 41 -7.30 -15.44 -0.88
CA LYS A 41 -8.29 -15.84 0.11
C LYS A 41 -7.98 -15.20 1.45
N LEU A 42 -8.89 -14.38 1.95
CA LEU A 42 -8.75 -13.72 3.24
C LEU A 42 -9.84 -14.18 4.19
N PRO A 43 -9.56 -14.20 5.50
CA PRO A 43 -10.54 -14.59 6.49
C PRO A 43 -11.58 -13.49 6.69
N GLY A 44 -12.75 -13.90 7.19
CA GLY A 44 -13.78 -12.97 7.60
C GLY A 44 -14.78 -12.64 6.52
N ASN A 45 -15.69 -11.76 6.88
CA ASN A 45 -16.74 -11.30 5.99
C ASN A 45 -16.23 -10.17 5.09
N TRP A 46 -16.85 -10.06 3.94
CA TRP A 46 -16.50 -9.00 3.01
C TRP A 46 -17.77 -8.37 2.46
N LYS A 47 -17.63 -7.19 1.92
CA LYS A 47 -18.74 -6.52 1.22
C LYS A 47 -18.27 -6.04 -0.14
N PRO A 48 -19.16 -5.97 -1.12
CA PRO A 48 -18.78 -5.49 -2.45
C PRO A 48 -18.49 -4.00 -2.44
N LYS A 49 -17.53 -3.59 -3.26
CA LYS A 49 -17.18 -2.19 -3.45
C LYS A 49 -16.78 -1.98 -4.91
N MET A 50 -17.05 -0.80 -5.42
CA MET A 50 -16.61 -0.38 -6.75
C MET A 50 -15.51 0.63 -6.60
N ILE A 51 -14.41 0.46 -7.32
CA ILE A 51 -13.27 1.37 -7.29
C ILE A 51 -12.80 1.70 -8.69
N GLY A 52 -12.03 2.78 -8.81
CA GLY A 52 -11.51 3.25 -10.09
C GLY A 52 -12.31 4.43 -10.59
N GLY A 53 -12.63 4.46 -11.86
CA GLY A 53 -13.42 5.50 -12.49
C GLY A 53 -12.89 6.00 -13.83
N ILE A 54 -11.58 5.90 -14.06
CA ILE A 54 -11.00 6.23 -15.35
C ILE A 54 -11.04 4.96 -16.20
N GLY A 55 -11.83 5.01 -17.27
CA GLY A 55 -12.01 3.84 -18.11
C GLY A 55 -13.00 2.82 -17.56
N GLY A 56 -13.65 3.14 -16.43
CA GLY A 56 -14.66 2.29 -15.81
C GLY A 56 -14.30 1.93 -14.37
N PHE A 57 -15.26 1.31 -13.69
CA PHE A 57 -15.08 0.86 -12.33
C PHE A 57 -14.80 -0.64 -12.32
N ILE A 58 -14.04 -1.10 -11.32
CA ILE A 58 -13.90 -2.53 -11.07
C ILE A 58 -14.59 -2.87 -9.76
N LYS A 59 -15.14 -4.08 -9.72
CA LYS A 59 -15.81 -4.60 -8.53
C LYS A 59 -14.80 -5.37 -7.71
N VAL A 60 -14.70 -5.03 -6.42
CA VAL A 60 -13.77 -5.69 -5.52
C VAL A 60 -14.51 -6.15 -4.26
N ARG A 61 -13.86 -7.01 -3.50
CA ARG A 61 -14.35 -7.43 -2.19
C ARG A 61 -13.59 -6.66 -1.13
N GLN A 62 -14.31 -6.00 -0.24
CA GLN A 62 -13.72 -5.24 0.84
C GLN A 62 -13.67 -6.08 2.12
N TYR A 63 -12.45 -6.33 2.60
CA TYR A 63 -12.22 -6.99 3.88
C TYR A 63 -11.68 -5.95 4.86
N ASP A 64 -12.27 -5.89 6.04
CA ASP A 64 -11.82 -4.95 7.07
C ASP A 64 -10.93 -5.63 8.09
N GLU A 65 -10.08 -4.84 8.74
CA GLU A 65 -9.22 -5.29 9.84
C GLU A 65 -8.34 -6.48 9.46
N ILE A 66 -7.70 -6.40 8.31
CA ILE A 66 -6.76 -7.41 7.85
C ILE A 66 -5.35 -7.02 8.27
N THR A 67 -4.63 -7.97 8.84
CA THR A 67 -3.24 -7.75 9.21
C THR A 67 -2.34 -8.04 8.02
N ILE A 68 -1.50 -7.07 7.68
CA ILE A 68 -0.47 -7.22 6.66
C ILE A 68 0.88 -6.88 7.30
N GLU A 69 1.86 -7.73 7.06
CA GLU A 69 3.23 -7.44 7.47
C GLU A 69 3.99 -6.93 6.25
N ILE A 70 4.54 -5.74 6.38
CA ILE A 70 5.24 -5.04 5.30
C ILE A 70 6.58 -4.56 5.87
N CYS A 71 7.68 -4.97 5.24
CA CYS A 71 9.03 -4.57 5.69
C CYS A 71 9.24 -4.85 7.18
N GLY A 72 8.74 -6.00 7.66
CA GLY A 72 8.90 -6.42 9.05
C GLY A 72 7.98 -5.72 10.04
N LYS A 73 7.10 -4.85 9.58
CA LYS A 73 6.18 -4.13 10.45
C LYS A 73 4.75 -4.51 10.11
N LYS A 74 3.94 -4.71 11.14
CA LYS A 74 2.54 -5.08 10.96
C LYS A 74 1.65 -3.85 10.88
N ALA A 75 0.72 -3.89 9.94
CA ALA A 75 -0.34 -2.90 9.80
C ALA A 75 -1.67 -3.64 9.77
N ILE A 76 -2.72 -2.98 10.23
CA ILE A 76 -4.06 -3.56 10.24
C ILE A 76 -4.99 -2.56 9.57
N GLY A 77 -5.70 -3.02 8.56
CA GLY A 77 -6.64 -2.13 7.88
C GLY A 77 -7.43 -2.82 6.82
N THR A 78 -8.12 -2.02 6.03
CA THR A 78 -8.97 -2.50 4.95
C THR A 78 -8.13 -2.94 3.77
N VAL A 79 -8.47 -4.10 3.23
CA VAL A 79 -7.86 -4.66 2.04
C VAL A 79 -8.96 -4.95 1.03
N LEU A 80 -8.78 -4.44 -0.17
CA LEU A 80 -9.68 -4.70 -1.29
C LEU A 80 -9.07 -5.81 -2.14
N VAL A 81 -9.90 -6.76 -2.55
CA VAL A 81 -9.44 -7.90 -3.36
C VAL A 81 -10.20 -7.90 -4.67
N GLY A 82 -9.48 -7.89 -5.76
CA GLY A 82 -10.08 -7.89 -7.08
C GLY A 82 -9.08 -7.87 -8.21
N PRO A 83 -9.55 -7.69 -9.45
CA PRO A 83 -8.70 -7.77 -10.62
C PRO A 83 -7.83 -6.51 -10.77
N THR A 84 -6.68 -6.53 -10.14
CA THR A 84 -5.68 -5.47 -10.27
C THR A 84 -4.47 -6.04 -11.01
N PRO A 85 -3.84 -5.28 -11.91
CA PRO A 85 -2.65 -5.76 -12.61
C PRO A 85 -1.44 -5.91 -11.69
N VAL A 86 -1.45 -5.23 -10.56
CA VAL A 86 -0.37 -5.29 -9.58
C VAL A 86 -0.96 -5.10 -8.19
N ASN A 87 -0.40 -5.82 -7.21
CA ASN A 87 -0.77 -5.61 -5.81
C ASN A 87 -0.30 -4.23 -5.38
N ILE A 88 -1.18 -3.47 -4.75
CA ILE A 88 -0.92 -2.08 -4.39
C ILE A 88 -1.13 -1.88 -2.90
N ILE A 89 -0.13 -1.31 -2.24
CA ILE A 89 -0.25 -0.85 -0.87
C ILE A 89 -0.52 0.64 -0.92
N GLY A 90 -1.70 1.03 -0.52
CA GLY A 90 -2.14 2.42 -0.54
C GLY A 90 -1.88 3.16 0.76
N ARG A 91 -2.31 4.42 0.79
CA ARG A 91 -2.02 5.30 1.92
C ARG A 91 -2.63 4.82 3.23
N ASN A 92 -3.74 4.09 3.17
CA ASN A 92 -4.37 3.58 4.39
C ASN A 92 -3.43 2.72 5.23
N LEU A 93 -2.52 1.99 4.59
CA LEU A 93 -1.52 1.19 5.30
C LEU A 93 -0.16 1.87 5.37
N LEU A 94 0.19 2.66 4.36
CA LEU A 94 1.47 3.39 4.36
C LEU A 94 1.57 4.32 5.57
N THR A 95 0.48 4.94 5.97
CA THR A 95 0.48 5.81 7.15
C THR A 95 0.80 5.02 8.42
N GLN A 96 0.31 3.82 8.55
CA GLN A 96 0.58 2.97 9.71
C GLN A 96 2.05 2.54 9.77
N LEU A 97 2.70 2.42 8.62
CA LEU A 97 4.11 2.09 8.56
C LEU A 97 5.00 3.29 8.85
N GLY A 98 4.42 4.48 8.96
CA GLY A 98 5.20 5.69 9.11
C GLY A 98 5.91 6.12 7.82
N CYS A 99 5.37 5.70 6.68
CA CYS A 99 5.96 6.05 5.39
C CYS A 99 5.72 7.52 5.07
N THR A 100 6.77 8.23 4.67
CA THR A 100 6.68 9.63 4.30
C THR A 100 7.43 9.86 2.99
N LEU A 101 7.12 10.96 2.34
CA LEU A 101 7.88 11.43 1.19
C LEU A 101 8.78 12.55 1.69
N ASN A 102 10.08 12.42 1.47
CA ASN A 102 11.04 13.40 1.91
C ASN A 102 11.82 13.90 0.70
N PHE A 103 11.92 15.21 0.62
CA PHE A 103 12.60 15.84 -0.48
C PHE A 103 13.80 16.61 0.05
N PRO A 104 14.96 16.47 -0.59
CA PRO A 104 16.08 17.33 -0.22
C PRO A 104 15.74 18.75 -0.67
N ILE A 105 15.63 19.66 0.30
CA ILE A 105 15.41 21.06 -0.03
C ILE A 105 16.72 21.80 0.12
N SER A 106 17.01 22.61 -0.89
CA SER A 106 18.15 23.51 -0.80
C SER A 106 17.84 24.60 0.23
N PRO A 107 18.85 25.06 0.98
CA PRO A 107 18.63 26.18 1.87
C PRO A 107 18.02 27.34 1.11
N ILE A 108 16.99 27.95 1.71
CA ILE A 108 16.36 29.12 1.11
C ILE A 108 17.27 30.32 1.31
N GLU A 109 17.69 30.93 0.20
CA GLU A 109 18.42 32.16 0.29
C GLU A 109 17.46 33.30 0.58
N THR A 110 17.70 33.96 1.71
CA THR A 110 16.93 35.15 2.04
C THR A 110 17.61 36.33 1.39
N LEU A 111 16.92 36.95 0.47
CA LEU A 111 17.45 38.16 -0.16
C LEU A 111 17.28 39.33 0.78
N PRO A 112 18.29 40.24 0.85
CA PRO A 112 18.16 41.41 1.69
C PRO A 112 17.12 42.40 1.19
#